data_c825b3993679208f75a16e3d46af5c6f
#
_entry.id   c825b3993679208f75a16e3d46af5c6f
#
_cell.length_a   1.000
_cell.length_b   1.000
_cell.length_c   1.000
_cell.angle_alpha   90.00
_cell.angle_beta   90.00
_cell.angle_gamma   90.00
#
_symmetry.space_group_name_H-M   'P 1'
#
loop_
_entity.id
_entity.type
_entity.pdbx_description
1 polymer ?
#
loop_
_entity_poly.entity_id
_entity_poly.type
_entity_poly.pdbx_seq_one_letter_code
_entity_poly.pdbx_strand_id
1 'polypeptide(L)'
;MTFYLNCPYLCCVNDKQTKEDSVMLDTKIQKELTNDEYRAIQGWSSTQIKSVVKHSVRKALIPIADSDALRMGRAFHTVMESVEAFDRDYAVFDDTEIVFSIQRERPNISVPSMTKEYKQARKQFEQENQGKEIVSLDDFNTLLMMRENAFSNPQVEAIMQSADKTYVEQSYRKSVHIDSHQASVLVKARPDLIVHMGNSSYKMIDWKSCRDASPKGFRSDFFKYRYDVQAVVYCDVVGIDPRDFLFVALEKEAPYLCAVYGMTDEVIEVASRDYENALVSIARYENEMDEGGLTKDIVWI
;
A
#
# COMPACT_ATOMS: atom_id res chain seq x y z
N MET A 1 24.29 6.42 17.61
CA MET A 1 25.07 6.57 16.37
C MET A 1 24.06 6.50 15.25
N THR A 2 23.58 7.66 14.82
CA THR A 2 22.41 7.80 13.93
C THR A 2 22.86 7.60 12.48
N PHE A 3 22.68 6.42 11.95
CA PHE A 3 22.84 6.18 10.51
C PHE A 3 21.54 6.58 9.80
N TYR A 4 21.41 7.83 9.41
CA TYR A 4 20.42 8.26 8.42
C TYR A 4 20.89 7.78 7.05
N LEU A 5 20.31 6.68 6.58
CA LEU A 5 20.48 6.24 5.20
C LEU A 5 19.68 7.18 4.29
N ASN A 6 20.33 8.23 3.82
CA ASN A 6 19.81 9.05 2.73
C ASN A 6 19.73 8.19 1.47
N CYS A 7 18.54 7.80 1.07
CA CYS A 7 18.31 7.30 -0.29
C CYS A 7 18.33 8.50 -1.25
N PRO A 8 19.35 8.63 -2.11
CA PRO A 8 19.50 9.81 -2.96
C PRO A 8 18.41 9.95 -4.05
N TYR A 9 17.58 8.92 -4.22
CA TYR A 9 16.64 8.83 -5.35
C TYR A 9 15.26 9.45 -5.10
N LEU A 10 14.89 9.75 -3.85
CA LEU A 10 13.58 10.32 -3.53
C LEU A 10 13.57 11.83 -3.25
N CYS A 11 14.73 12.48 -3.21
CA CYS A 11 14.86 13.87 -2.76
C CYS A 11 14.94 14.96 -3.84
N CYS A 12 14.95 14.65 -5.13
CA CYS A 12 15.14 15.68 -6.15
C CYS A 12 14.23 15.49 -7.36
N VAL A 13 13.12 16.20 -7.41
CA VAL A 13 12.45 16.43 -8.71
C VAL A 13 12.14 17.90 -8.87
N ASN A 14 12.90 18.56 -9.75
CA ASN A 14 12.60 19.89 -10.25
C ASN A 14 11.44 19.83 -11.23
N ASP A 15 10.39 20.60 -10.96
CA ASP A 15 9.22 20.79 -11.83
C ASP A 15 9.62 21.43 -13.17
N LYS A 16 9.75 20.61 -14.21
CA LYS A 16 9.56 21.06 -15.60
C LYS A 16 8.43 20.25 -16.20
N GLN A 17 7.24 20.82 -16.13
CA GLN A 17 6.04 20.30 -16.79
C GLN A 17 6.28 20.27 -18.32
N THR A 18 6.35 19.07 -18.90
CA THR A 18 6.32 18.87 -20.35
C THR A 18 4.92 18.45 -20.80
N LYS A 19 4.54 18.79 -22.03
CA LYS A 19 3.21 18.54 -22.61
C LYS A 19 2.82 17.06 -22.75
N GLU A 20 3.69 16.13 -22.39
CA GLU A 20 3.54 14.68 -22.58
C GLU A 20 2.86 13.95 -21.39
N ASP A 21 2.67 14.62 -20.27
CA ASP A 21 1.98 14.07 -19.08
C ASP A 21 0.44 14.01 -19.23
N SER A 22 -0.11 14.20 -20.44
CA SER A 22 -1.55 14.47 -20.63
C SER A 22 -2.47 13.32 -20.21
N VAL A 23 -2.05 12.07 -20.27
CA VAL A 23 -2.91 10.91 -19.94
C VAL A 23 -3.09 10.72 -18.43
N MET A 24 -2.06 11.01 -17.63
CA MET A 24 -2.14 10.96 -16.17
C MET A 24 -2.80 12.19 -15.53
N LEU A 25 -2.83 13.32 -16.24
CA LEU A 25 -3.27 14.60 -15.67
C LEU A 25 -4.79 14.69 -15.46
N ASP A 26 -5.58 14.05 -16.33
CA ASP A 26 -7.05 14.14 -16.26
C ASP A 26 -7.64 13.42 -15.04
N THR A 27 -6.96 12.40 -14.52
CA THR A 27 -7.43 11.59 -13.39
C THR A 27 -6.74 11.96 -12.07
N LYS A 28 -5.62 12.71 -12.12
CA LYS A 28 -4.85 13.11 -10.95
C LYS A 28 -5.60 14.12 -10.10
N ILE A 29 -5.67 13.85 -8.81
CA ILE A 29 -6.14 14.83 -7.83
C ILE A 29 -4.98 15.79 -7.54
N GLN A 30 -5.16 17.07 -7.88
CA GLN A 30 -4.09 18.08 -7.81
C GLN A 30 -3.63 18.40 -6.39
N LYS A 31 -4.47 18.16 -5.38
CA LYS A 31 -4.15 18.37 -3.98
C LYS A 31 -3.49 17.11 -3.42
N GLU A 32 -2.37 17.27 -2.74
CA GLU A 32 -1.85 16.21 -1.87
C GLU A 32 -2.85 15.96 -0.73
N LEU A 33 -3.24 14.70 -0.56
CA LEU A 33 -4.23 14.30 0.41
C LEU A 33 -3.56 13.46 1.51
N THR A 34 -3.92 13.74 2.75
CA THR A 34 -3.64 12.82 3.84
C THR A 34 -4.38 11.49 3.64
N ASN A 35 -4.01 10.46 4.39
CA ASN A 35 -4.69 9.16 4.33
C ASN A 35 -6.19 9.27 4.65
N ASP A 36 -6.57 10.11 5.62
CA ASP A 36 -7.96 10.30 6.00
C ASP A 36 -8.74 11.09 4.95
N GLU A 37 -8.14 12.15 4.38
CA GLU A 37 -8.72 12.88 3.25
C GLU A 37 -8.92 11.95 2.04
N TYR A 38 -7.93 11.11 1.69
CA TYR A 38 -8.08 10.13 0.61
C TYR A 38 -9.19 9.11 0.89
N ARG A 39 -9.33 8.66 2.12
CA ARG A 39 -10.43 7.75 2.49
C ARG A 39 -11.79 8.44 2.36
N ALA A 40 -11.88 9.72 2.71
CA ALA A 40 -13.10 10.51 2.70
C ALA A 40 -13.59 10.90 1.28
N ILE A 41 -12.70 10.94 0.27
CA ILE A 41 -13.15 11.26 -1.10
C ILE A 41 -14.03 10.15 -1.65
N GLN A 42 -15.06 10.57 -2.42
CA GLN A 42 -15.98 9.65 -3.08
C GLN A 42 -15.25 8.78 -4.11
N GLY A 43 -15.63 7.54 -4.20
CA GLY A 43 -15.14 6.55 -5.18
C GLY A 43 -14.77 5.22 -4.53
N TRP A 44 -14.87 4.15 -5.31
CA TRP A 44 -14.52 2.79 -4.92
C TRP A 44 -13.01 2.59 -4.95
N SER A 45 -12.42 2.21 -3.84
CA SER A 45 -11.00 1.87 -3.74
C SER A 45 -10.73 0.44 -4.24
N SER A 46 -9.47 0.17 -4.61
CA SER A 46 -9.05 -1.20 -4.99
C SER A 46 -9.37 -2.24 -3.90
N THR A 47 -9.26 -1.88 -2.62
CA THR A 47 -9.61 -2.75 -1.49
C THR A 47 -11.09 -3.11 -1.50
N GLN A 48 -11.96 -2.13 -1.73
CA GLN A 48 -13.41 -2.37 -1.84
C GLN A 48 -13.73 -3.20 -3.08
N ILE A 49 -13.16 -2.89 -4.23
CA ILE A 49 -13.35 -3.65 -5.49
C ILE A 49 -12.89 -5.10 -5.32
N LYS A 50 -11.71 -5.35 -4.71
CA LYS A 50 -11.26 -6.71 -4.35
C LYS A 50 -12.27 -7.44 -3.46
N SER A 51 -12.91 -6.73 -2.54
CA SER A 51 -13.94 -7.31 -1.68
C SER A 51 -15.23 -7.63 -2.46
N VAL A 52 -15.61 -6.80 -3.44
CA VAL A 52 -16.73 -7.11 -4.35
C VAL A 52 -16.43 -8.37 -5.14
N VAL A 53 -15.24 -8.46 -5.77
CA VAL A 53 -14.80 -9.65 -6.52
C VAL A 53 -14.83 -10.93 -5.68
N LYS A 54 -14.40 -10.84 -4.43
CA LYS A 54 -14.32 -12.01 -3.53
C LYS A 54 -15.64 -12.37 -2.87
N HIS A 55 -16.51 -11.41 -2.69
CA HIS A 55 -17.70 -11.56 -1.83
C HIS A 55 -18.94 -10.90 -2.43
N SER A 56 -19.14 -9.59 -2.15
CA SER A 56 -20.28 -8.83 -2.61
C SER A 56 -20.09 -7.33 -2.35
N VAL A 57 -20.91 -6.49 -2.98
CA VAL A 57 -20.92 -5.04 -2.76
C VAL A 57 -21.20 -4.69 -1.30
N ARG A 58 -22.19 -5.34 -0.67
CA ARG A 58 -22.50 -5.12 0.77
C ARG A 58 -21.31 -5.45 1.68
N LYS A 59 -20.58 -6.53 1.38
CA LYS A 59 -19.38 -6.90 2.16
C LYS A 59 -18.27 -5.87 2.01
N ALA A 60 -18.13 -5.28 0.83
CA ALA A 60 -17.12 -4.26 0.55
C ALA A 60 -17.35 -2.92 1.30
N LEU A 61 -18.58 -2.66 1.74
CA LEU A 61 -18.96 -1.47 2.49
C LEU A 61 -18.74 -1.61 4.01
N ILE A 62 -18.44 -2.82 4.50
CA ILE A 62 -18.15 -3.04 5.92
C ILE A 62 -16.73 -2.54 6.21
N PRO A 63 -16.55 -1.61 7.16
CA PRO A 63 -15.23 -1.14 7.55
C PRO A 63 -14.34 -2.30 8.02
N ILE A 64 -13.09 -2.29 7.61
CA ILE A 64 -12.10 -3.26 8.07
C ILE A 64 -11.64 -2.82 9.47
N ALA A 65 -11.74 -3.71 10.45
CA ALA A 65 -11.24 -3.46 11.79
C ALA A 65 -9.71 -3.30 11.76
N ASP A 66 -9.20 -2.35 12.54
CA ASP A 66 -7.76 -2.16 12.66
C ASP A 66 -7.09 -3.35 13.37
N SER A 67 -5.84 -3.62 13.01
CA SER A 67 -5.04 -4.72 13.58
C SER A 67 -3.56 -4.35 13.57
N ASP A 68 -2.76 -5.02 14.40
CA ASP A 68 -1.30 -4.82 14.43
C ASP A 68 -0.67 -5.04 13.05
N ALA A 69 -1.15 -6.03 12.30
CA ALA A 69 -0.69 -6.30 10.95
C ALA A 69 -0.99 -5.14 9.98
N LEU A 70 -2.16 -4.49 10.10
CA LEU A 70 -2.52 -3.33 9.30
C LEU A 70 -1.74 -2.08 9.71
N ARG A 71 -1.50 -1.89 11.02
CA ARG A 71 -0.65 -0.80 11.52
C ARG A 71 0.78 -0.93 11.01
N MET A 72 1.37 -2.13 11.12
CA MET A 72 2.70 -2.39 10.59
C MET A 72 2.74 -2.22 9.06
N GLY A 73 1.69 -2.62 8.34
CA GLY A 73 1.56 -2.40 6.91
C GLY A 73 1.56 -0.91 6.54
N ARG A 74 0.82 -0.06 7.29
CA ARG A 74 0.84 1.40 7.08
C ARG A 74 2.22 1.99 7.36
N ALA A 75 2.85 1.61 8.48
CA ALA A 75 4.20 2.06 8.82
C ALA A 75 5.22 1.65 7.74
N PHE A 76 5.08 0.44 7.18
CA PHE A 76 5.89 -0.02 6.05
C PHE A 76 5.72 0.87 4.80
N HIS A 77 4.50 1.15 4.36
CA HIS A 77 4.28 2.04 3.21
C HIS A 77 4.83 3.45 3.48
N THR A 78 4.61 3.99 4.68
CA THR A 78 5.12 5.32 5.04
C THR A 78 6.66 5.39 5.05
N VAL A 79 7.36 4.36 5.55
CA VAL A 79 8.83 4.35 5.48
C VAL A 79 9.34 4.16 4.05
N MET A 80 8.59 3.44 3.20
CA MET A 80 8.91 3.32 1.77
C MET A 80 8.71 4.64 1.03
N GLU A 81 7.73 5.47 1.42
CA GLU A 81 7.54 6.82 0.92
C GLU A 81 8.77 7.69 1.22
N SER A 82 9.05 7.95 2.48
CA SER A 82 10.28 8.59 2.94
C SER A 82 10.44 8.47 4.46
N VAL A 83 11.66 8.68 4.95
CA VAL A 83 11.93 8.74 6.40
C VAL A 83 11.26 9.95 7.02
N GLU A 84 11.21 11.08 6.31
CA GLU A 84 10.55 12.31 6.76
C GLU A 84 9.03 12.12 6.90
N ALA A 85 8.40 11.38 5.98
CA ALA A 85 6.99 11.01 6.09
C ALA A 85 6.75 10.12 7.31
N PHE A 86 7.65 9.17 7.57
CA PHE A 86 7.59 8.34 8.76
C PHE A 86 7.73 9.17 10.03
N ASP A 87 8.71 10.05 10.12
CA ASP A 87 8.92 10.92 11.29
C ASP A 87 7.75 11.87 11.54
N ARG A 88 6.99 12.23 10.50
CA ARG A 88 5.78 13.05 10.65
C ARG A 88 4.66 12.27 11.34
N ASP A 89 4.44 11.01 10.94
CA ASP A 89 3.23 10.23 11.30
C ASP A 89 3.50 9.23 12.43
N TYR A 90 4.77 8.89 12.71
CA TYR A 90 5.18 7.89 13.69
C TYR A 90 6.20 8.44 14.70
N ALA A 91 6.25 7.80 15.86
CA ALA A 91 7.32 8.00 16.83
C ALA A 91 7.87 6.64 17.27
N VAL A 92 9.20 6.52 17.33
CA VAL A 92 9.88 5.28 17.67
C VAL A 92 10.14 5.24 19.18
N PHE A 93 9.54 4.27 19.85
CA PHE A 93 9.78 4.03 21.26
C PHE A 93 11.00 3.11 21.42
N ASP A 94 12.13 3.73 21.80
CA ASP A 94 13.34 3.02 22.21
C ASP A 94 13.22 2.63 23.68
N ASP A 95 13.01 1.36 23.93
CA ASP A 95 12.86 0.80 25.28
C ASP A 95 14.15 0.16 25.82
N THR A 96 15.27 0.26 25.11
CA THR A 96 16.53 -0.41 25.42
C THR A 96 17.01 -0.09 26.83
N GLU A 97 17.07 1.17 27.22
CA GLU A 97 17.58 1.59 28.52
C GLU A 97 16.64 1.20 29.67
N ILE A 98 15.32 1.32 29.46
CA ILE A 98 14.36 0.94 30.51
C ILE A 98 14.33 -0.58 30.72
N VAL A 99 14.38 -1.36 29.63
CA VAL A 99 14.48 -2.82 29.71
C VAL A 99 15.75 -3.24 30.44
N PHE A 100 16.89 -2.64 30.09
CA PHE A 100 18.17 -2.90 30.74
C PHE A 100 18.12 -2.56 32.25
N SER A 101 17.56 -1.41 32.61
CA SER A 101 17.41 -1.00 34.02
C SER A 101 16.54 -1.98 34.80
N ILE A 102 15.40 -2.38 34.26
CA ILE A 102 14.49 -3.35 34.88
C ILE A 102 15.18 -4.71 35.07
N GLN A 103 15.89 -5.20 34.05
CA GLN A 103 16.60 -6.49 34.13
C GLN A 103 17.76 -6.47 35.11
N ARG A 104 18.46 -5.35 35.25
CA ARG A 104 19.51 -5.18 36.24
C ARG A 104 18.98 -5.27 37.67
N GLU A 105 17.82 -4.66 37.93
CA GLU A 105 17.19 -4.71 39.27
C GLU A 105 16.48 -6.04 39.53
N ARG A 106 15.95 -6.67 38.52
CA ARG A 106 15.17 -7.91 38.56
C ARG A 106 15.64 -8.91 37.49
N PRO A 107 16.79 -9.57 37.70
CA PRO A 107 17.43 -10.40 36.66
C PRO A 107 16.56 -11.57 36.17
N ASN A 108 15.59 -12.02 36.97
CA ASN A 108 14.72 -13.15 36.63
C ASN A 108 13.40 -12.71 35.96
N ILE A 109 13.25 -11.45 35.61
CA ILE A 109 12.03 -11.00 34.93
C ILE A 109 12.01 -11.47 33.49
N SER A 110 10.99 -12.24 33.12
CA SER A 110 10.87 -12.75 31.75
C SER A 110 10.23 -11.78 30.78
N VAL A 111 9.40 -10.84 31.27
CA VAL A 111 8.66 -9.89 30.42
C VAL A 111 8.74 -8.48 31.01
N PRO A 112 9.82 -7.73 30.75
CA PRO A 112 10.00 -6.34 31.25
C PRO A 112 8.83 -5.42 30.91
N SER A 113 8.23 -5.55 29.74
CA SER A 113 7.10 -4.73 29.28
C SER A 113 5.83 -4.84 30.11
N MET A 114 5.72 -5.88 30.96
CA MET A 114 4.61 -6.04 31.89
C MET A 114 4.78 -5.25 33.20
N THR A 115 5.96 -4.68 33.45
CA THR A 115 6.26 -3.94 34.67
C THR A 115 5.57 -2.59 34.72
N LYS A 116 5.43 -2.04 35.92
CA LYS A 116 4.82 -0.74 36.15
C LYS A 116 5.70 0.37 35.55
N GLU A 117 7.00 0.26 35.73
CA GLU A 117 8.01 1.18 35.25
C GLU A 117 7.97 1.29 33.72
N TYR A 118 7.96 0.16 33.01
CA TYR A 118 7.86 0.12 31.58
C TYR A 118 6.54 0.77 31.08
N LYS A 119 5.42 0.38 31.67
CA LYS A 119 4.10 0.93 31.30
C LYS A 119 4.02 2.44 31.56
N GLN A 120 4.67 2.93 32.59
CA GLN A 120 4.71 4.36 32.90
C GLN A 120 5.57 5.11 31.87
N ALA A 121 6.76 4.60 31.53
CA ALA A 121 7.61 5.19 30.51
C ALA A 121 6.93 5.21 29.15
N ARG A 122 6.29 4.09 28.76
CA ARG A 122 5.51 4.01 27.52
C ARG A 122 4.39 5.04 27.47
N LYS A 123 3.62 5.16 28.56
CA LYS A 123 2.54 6.15 28.67
C LYS A 123 3.04 7.58 28.59
N GLN A 124 4.17 7.88 29.21
CA GLN A 124 4.78 9.20 29.13
C GLN A 124 5.20 9.50 27.70
N PHE A 125 5.87 8.58 27.03
CA PHE A 125 6.28 8.72 25.64
C PHE A 125 5.08 8.95 24.70
N GLU A 126 3.98 8.24 24.90
CA GLU A 126 2.73 8.43 24.16
C GLU A 126 2.12 9.82 24.37
N GLN A 127 2.22 10.36 25.59
CA GLN A 127 1.77 11.71 25.90
C GLN A 127 2.64 12.81 25.24
N GLU A 128 3.95 12.56 25.14
CA GLU A 128 4.91 13.47 24.50
C GLU A 128 4.80 13.45 22.97
N ASN A 129 4.27 12.36 22.41
CA ASN A 129 4.13 12.14 20.96
C ASN A 129 2.66 12.07 20.53
N GLN A 130 1.80 12.88 21.10
CA GLN A 130 0.38 12.91 20.75
C GLN A 130 0.18 13.19 19.25
N GLY A 131 -0.70 12.41 18.62
CA GLY A 131 -1.01 12.52 17.20
C GLY A 131 -0.13 11.64 16.30
N LYS A 132 0.88 10.97 16.84
CA LYS A 132 1.69 9.99 16.11
C LYS A 132 1.36 8.55 16.52
N GLU A 133 1.42 7.61 15.57
CA GLU A 133 1.41 6.18 15.90
C GLU A 133 2.77 5.79 16.50
N ILE A 134 2.76 4.93 17.54
CA ILE A 134 4.00 4.53 18.20
C ILE A 134 4.45 3.16 17.70
N VAL A 135 5.67 3.10 17.21
CA VAL A 135 6.35 1.91 16.72
C VAL A 135 7.50 1.54 17.67
N SER A 136 7.77 0.26 17.87
CA SER A 136 8.94 -0.19 18.63
C SER A 136 10.23 0.07 17.84
N LEU A 137 11.37 0.16 18.55
CA LEU A 137 12.67 0.27 17.89
C LEU A 137 12.97 -0.94 17.01
N ASP A 138 12.59 -2.15 17.44
CA ASP A 138 12.79 -3.38 16.66
C ASP A 138 11.97 -3.38 15.37
N ASP A 139 10.70 -2.96 15.43
CA ASP A 139 9.86 -2.83 14.25
C ASP A 139 10.42 -1.77 13.29
N PHE A 140 10.85 -0.61 13.82
CA PHE A 140 11.44 0.44 13.01
C PHE A 140 12.73 -0.04 12.30
N ASN A 141 13.61 -0.72 13.02
CA ASN A 141 14.82 -1.31 12.42
C ASN A 141 14.47 -2.32 11.33
N THR A 142 13.45 -3.15 11.55
CA THR A 142 12.92 -4.07 10.54
C THR A 142 12.45 -3.32 9.29
N LEU A 143 11.69 -2.25 9.45
CA LEU A 143 11.20 -1.42 8.35
C LEU A 143 12.35 -0.78 7.56
N LEU A 144 13.38 -0.30 8.25
CA LEU A 144 14.58 0.27 7.59
C LEU A 144 15.34 -0.79 6.80
N MET A 145 15.53 -2.00 7.34
CA MET A 145 16.18 -3.10 6.63
C MET A 145 15.38 -3.55 5.41
N MET A 146 14.06 -3.62 5.50
CA MET A 146 13.19 -3.90 4.36
C MET A 146 13.35 -2.83 3.28
N ARG A 147 13.36 -1.55 3.66
CA ARG A 147 13.54 -0.43 2.73
C ARG A 147 14.92 -0.49 2.05
N GLU A 148 15.99 -0.71 2.80
CA GLU A 148 17.34 -0.86 2.26
C GLU A 148 17.42 -1.99 1.23
N ASN A 149 16.88 -3.17 1.56
CA ASN A 149 16.86 -4.31 0.65
C ASN A 149 16.00 -4.07 -0.60
N ALA A 150 14.90 -3.31 -0.48
CA ALA A 150 14.09 -2.94 -1.63
C ALA A 150 14.87 -2.08 -2.63
N PHE A 151 15.50 -1.00 -2.15
CA PHE A 151 16.22 -0.07 -3.02
C PHE A 151 17.59 -0.59 -3.47
N SER A 152 18.17 -1.57 -2.77
CA SER A 152 19.36 -2.30 -3.18
C SER A 152 19.08 -3.48 -4.12
N ASN A 153 17.80 -3.80 -4.38
CA ASN A 153 17.46 -4.82 -5.36
C ASN A 153 17.82 -4.32 -6.76
N PRO A 154 18.64 -5.07 -7.55
CA PRO A 154 19.15 -4.57 -8.84
C PRO A 154 18.07 -4.15 -9.84
N GLN A 155 16.89 -4.76 -9.81
CA GLN A 155 15.78 -4.40 -10.69
C GLN A 155 15.14 -3.08 -10.27
N VAL A 156 14.92 -2.88 -8.97
CA VAL A 156 14.41 -1.62 -8.42
C VAL A 156 15.42 -0.50 -8.64
N GLU A 157 16.69 -0.75 -8.33
CA GLU A 157 17.77 0.22 -8.54
C GLU A 157 17.85 0.67 -9.99
N ALA A 158 17.83 -0.26 -10.96
CA ALA A 158 17.85 0.08 -12.38
C ALA A 158 16.66 0.94 -12.81
N ILE A 159 15.46 0.67 -12.31
CA ILE A 159 14.26 1.49 -12.56
C ILE A 159 14.46 2.89 -11.99
N MET A 160 14.92 3.00 -10.74
CA MET A 160 15.11 4.29 -10.07
C MET A 160 16.22 5.12 -10.71
N GLN A 161 17.31 4.49 -11.17
CA GLN A 161 18.40 5.18 -11.91
C GLN A 161 17.96 5.69 -13.27
N SER A 162 16.97 5.05 -13.90
CA SER A 162 16.41 5.44 -15.20
C SER A 162 15.24 6.43 -15.07
N ALA A 163 14.90 6.85 -13.85
CA ALA A 163 13.76 7.71 -13.61
C ALA A 163 14.03 9.16 -13.98
N ASP A 164 13.16 9.72 -14.82
CA ASP A 164 13.08 11.16 -15.09
C ASP A 164 12.32 11.88 -13.97
N LYS A 165 11.24 11.24 -13.49
CA LYS A 165 10.37 11.76 -12.46
C LYS A 165 9.69 10.64 -11.69
N THR A 166 9.42 10.87 -10.42
CA THR A 166 8.67 9.94 -9.57
C THR A 166 7.43 10.62 -9.00
N TYR A 167 6.37 9.82 -8.78
CA TYR A 167 5.15 10.24 -8.11
C TYR A 167 4.88 9.24 -6.99
N VAL A 168 4.98 9.71 -5.76
CA VAL A 168 4.83 8.90 -4.54
C VAL A 168 3.48 9.19 -3.93
N GLU A 169 2.71 8.14 -3.59
CA GLU A 169 1.41 8.26 -2.89
C GLU A 169 0.44 9.28 -3.52
N GLN A 170 0.56 9.51 -4.84
CA GLN A 170 -0.35 10.42 -5.54
C GLN A 170 -1.74 9.82 -5.68
N SER A 171 -2.76 10.65 -5.46
CA SER A 171 -4.16 10.23 -5.53
C SER A 171 -4.75 10.48 -6.91
N TYR A 172 -5.49 9.50 -7.41
CA TYR A 172 -6.15 9.52 -8.71
C TYR A 172 -7.62 9.13 -8.57
N ARG A 173 -8.46 9.61 -9.50
CA ARG A 173 -9.87 9.29 -9.54
C ARG A 173 -10.39 9.30 -10.97
N LYS A 174 -11.13 8.26 -11.36
CA LYS A 174 -11.68 8.09 -12.71
C LYS A 174 -13.15 7.70 -12.62
N SER A 175 -13.98 8.26 -13.50
CA SER A 175 -15.33 7.79 -13.74
C SER A 175 -15.29 6.75 -14.84
N VAL A 176 -15.64 5.50 -14.52
CA VAL A 176 -15.65 4.39 -15.48
C VAL A 176 -17.09 4.17 -15.94
N HIS A 177 -17.34 4.32 -17.24
CA HIS A 177 -18.66 4.11 -17.84
C HIS A 177 -18.95 2.63 -18.04
N ILE A 178 -20.17 2.22 -17.72
CA ILE A 178 -20.66 0.83 -17.84
C ILE A 178 -21.79 0.82 -18.85
N ASP A 179 -21.47 0.54 -20.12
CA ASP A 179 -22.39 0.61 -21.25
C ASP A 179 -23.66 -0.22 -21.06
N SER A 180 -23.50 -1.43 -20.52
CA SER A 180 -24.60 -2.37 -20.30
C SER A 180 -25.67 -1.86 -19.33
N HIS A 181 -25.33 -0.86 -18.51
CA HIS A 181 -26.21 -0.30 -17.49
C HIS A 181 -26.41 1.22 -17.65
N GLN A 182 -25.82 1.82 -18.67
CA GLN A 182 -25.82 3.28 -18.89
C GLN A 182 -25.49 4.05 -17.61
N ALA A 183 -24.54 3.54 -16.83
CA ALA A 183 -24.14 4.03 -15.53
C ALA A 183 -22.64 4.32 -15.51
N SER A 184 -22.20 5.11 -14.55
CA SER A 184 -20.78 5.37 -14.32
C SER A 184 -20.42 5.08 -12.88
N VAL A 185 -19.34 4.33 -12.66
CA VAL A 185 -18.80 4.03 -11.35
C VAL A 185 -17.56 4.88 -11.12
N LEU A 186 -17.51 5.57 -10.00
CA LEU A 186 -16.36 6.39 -9.63
C LEU A 186 -15.36 5.53 -8.90
N VAL A 187 -14.15 5.42 -9.45
CA VAL A 187 -13.05 4.60 -8.91
C VAL A 187 -11.90 5.51 -8.50
N LYS A 188 -11.26 5.19 -7.37
CA LYS A 188 -10.09 5.91 -6.86
C LYS A 188 -8.90 4.98 -6.65
N ALA A 189 -7.71 5.51 -6.90
CA ALA A 189 -6.43 4.81 -6.74
C ALA A 189 -5.40 5.72 -6.07
N ARG A 190 -4.51 5.09 -5.32
CA ARG A 190 -3.32 5.72 -4.75
C ARG A 190 -2.19 4.71 -4.83
N PRO A 191 -1.48 4.67 -5.97
CA PRO A 191 -0.29 3.84 -6.13
C PRO A 191 0.84 4.30 -5.19
N ASP A 192 1.61 3.35 -4.68
CA ASP A 192 2.73 3.65 -3.80
C ASP A 192 3.80 4.48 -4.52
N LEU A 193 4.15 4.06 -5.75
CA LEU A 193 5.17 4.75 -6.56
C LEU A 193 4.87 4.60 -8.05
N ILE A 194 4.88 5.71 -8.77
CA ILE A 194 4.90 5.73 -10.23
C ILE A 194 6.22 6.36 -10.67
N VAL A 195 6.94 5.68 -11.54
CA VAL A 195 8.22 6.11 -12.09
C VAL A 195 8.04 6.45 -13.57
N HIS A 196 8.28 7.69 -13.95
CA HIS A 196 8.36 8.12 -15.34
C HIS A 196 9.77 7.85 -15.86
N MET A 197 9.87 7.04 -16.91
CA MET A 197 11.14 6.58 -17.48
C MET A 197 11.56 7.41 -18.72
N GLY A 198 10.88 8.54 -18.98
CA GLY A 198 11.01 9.29 -20.23
C GLY A 198 10.18 8.71 -21.39
N ASN A 199 10.02 9.48 -22.47
CA ASN A 199 9.30 9.06 -23.68
C ASN A 199 7.91 8.45 -23.43
N SER A 200 7.14 8.99 -22.48
CA SER A 200 5.81 8.50 -22.07
C SER A 200 5.80 7.04 -21.59
N SER A 201 6.94 6.51 -21.15
CA SER A 201 7.07 5.20 -20.54
C SER A 201 7.01 5.32 -19.01
N TYR A 202 6.20 4.48 -18.39
CA TYR A 202 6.00 4.50 -16.94
C TYR A 202 6.20 3.11 -16.35
N LYS A 203 6.61 3.04 -15.08
CA LYS A 203 6.49 1.85 -14.24
C LYS A 203 5.69 2.21 -13.00
N MET A 204 4.78 1.34 -12.61
CA MET A 204 4.06 1.45 -11.34
C MET A 204 4.59 0.39 -10.40
N ILE A 205 5.04 0.80 -9.22
CA ILE A 205 5.59 -0.09 -8.20
C ILE A 205 4.64 -0.09 -6.99
N ASP A 206 4.36 -1.27 -6.51
CA ASP A 206 3.56 -1.50 -5.32
C ASP A 206 4.35 -2.36 -4.33
N TRP A 207 4.61 -1.79 -3.15
CA TRP A 207 5.40 -2.42 -2.11
C TRP A 207 4.57 -3.42 -1.33
N LYS A 208 5.03 -4.66 -1.22
CA LYS A 208 4.32 -5.72 -0.50
C LYS A 208 5.19 -6.33 0.59
N SER A 209 4.82 -6.07 1.84
CA SER A 209 5.40 -6.85 2.94
C SER A 209 4.78 -8.25 2.97
N CYS A 210 5.59 -9.29 2.98
CA CYS A 210 5.14 -10.68 2.97
C CYS A 210 5.90 -11.52 4.00
N ARG A 211 5.48 -12.77 4.16
CA ARG A 211 6.17 -13.75 4.99
C ARG A 211 7.21 -14.54 4.19
N ASP A 212 6.94 -14.74 2.91
CA ASP A 212 7.76 -15.54 2.00
C ASP A 212 7.75 -14.86 0.64
N ALA A 213 8.88 -14.25 0.26
CA ALA A 213 9.06 -13.58 -1.01
C ALA A 213 9.45 -14.53 -2.15
N SER A 214 9.54 -15.85 -1.91
CA SER A 214 9.77 -16.82 -2.99
C SER A 214 8.63 -16.81 -4.00
N PRO A 215 8.85 -17.25 -5.25
CA PRO A 215 7.79 -17.32 -6.27
C PRO A 215 6.56 -18.11 -5.81
N LYS A 216 6.76 -19.17 -5.03
CA LYS A 216 5.66 -19.99 -4.51
C LYS A 216 4.88 -19.27 -3.39
N GLY A 217 5.60 -18.68 -2.44
CA GLY A 217 5.01 -17.96 -1.31
C GLY A 217 4.25 -16.73 -1.77
N PHE A 218 4.91 -15.87 -2.55
CA PHE A 218 4.28 -14.65 -3.05
C PHE A 218 3.09 -14.94 -3.97
N ARG A 219 3.18 -15.95 -4.86
CA ARG A 219 2.04 -16.36 -5.72
C ARG A 219 0.81 -16.76 -4.89
N SER A 220 1.01 -17.44 -3.75
CA SER A 220 -0.10 -17.79 -2.85
C SER A 220 -0.79 -16.54 -2.29
N ASP A 221 0.00 -15.58 -1.78
CA ASP A 221 -0.53 -14.32 -1.25
C ASP A 221 -1.13 -13.45 -2.36
N PHE A 222 -0.52 -13.42 -3.53
CA PHE A 222 -0.97 -12.66 -4.70
C PHE A 222 -2.43 -12.97 -5.06
N PHE A 223 -2.79 -14.23 -5.23
CA PHE A 223 -4.17 -14.62 -5.53
C PHE A 223 -5.07 -14.56 -4.30
N LYS A 224 -4.57 -14.89 -3.11
CA LYS A 224 -5.34 -14.80 -1.86
C LYS A 224 -5.84 -13.39 -1.60
N TYR A 225 -5.00 -12.39 -1.82
CA TYR A 225 -5.31 -10.98 -1.56
C TYR A 225 -5.79 -10.23 -2.79
N ARG A 226 -5.88 -10.90 -3.96
CA ARG A 226 -6.30 -10.31 -5.24
C ARG A 226 -5.45 -9.09 -5.59
N TYR A 227 -4.13 -9.25 -5.55
CA TYR A 227 -3.21 -8.21 -5.99
C TYR A 227 -3.31 -7.96 -7.50
N ASP A 228 -3.65 -9.00 -8.28
CA ASP A 228 -4.00 -8.93 -9.70
C ASP A 228 -5.09 -7.88 -9.97
N VAL A 229 -6.19 -7.92 -9.23
CA VAL A 229 -7.27 -6.94 -9.36
C VAL A 229 -6.81 -5.54 -8.92
N GLN A 230 -6.01 -5.44 -7.86
CA GLN A 230 -5.47 -4.14 -7.44
C GLN A 230 -4.65 -3.48 -8.55
N ALA A 231 -3.77 -4.25 -9.20
CA ALA A 231 -2.93 -3.73 -10.28
C ALA A 231 -3.77 -3.23 -11.45
N VAL A 232 -4.75 -4.03 -11.91
CA VAL A 232 -5.64 -3.62 -13.00
C VAL A 232 -6.44 -2.37 -12.66
N VAL A 233 -7.00 -2.29 -11.44
CA VAL A 233 -7.72 -1.09 -10.97
C VAL A 233 -6.82 0.14 -10.98
N TYR A 234 -5.61 0.03 -10.46
CA TYR A 234 -4.68 1.16 -10.41
C TYR A 234 -4.25 1.59 -11.82
N CYS A 235 -3.94 0.63 -12.67
CA CYS A 235 -3.55 0.89 -14.06
C CYS A 235 -4.68 1.52 -14.86
N ASP A 236 -5.92 1.06 -14.72
CA ASP A 236 -7.09 1.65 -15.37
C ASP A 236 -7.30 3.11 -14.92
N VAL A 237 -7.26 3.37 -13.61
CA VAL A 237 -7.49 4.71 -13.07
C VAL A 237 -6.39 5.69 -13.47
N VAL A 238 -5.14 5.26 -13.51
CA VAL A 238 -3.98 6.11 -13.83
C VAL A 238 -3.74 6.22 -15.33
N GLY A 239 -4.13 5.21 -16.12
CA GLY A 239 -3.88 5.14 -17.57
C GLY A 239 -2.51 4.54 -17.92
N ILE A 240 -2.02 3.58 -17.13
CA ILE A 240 -0.76 2.84 -17.36
C ILE A 240 -1.11 1.41 -17.79
N ASP A 241 -0.29 0.82 -18.67
CA ASP A 241 -0.46 -0.60 -19.06
C ASP A 241 -0.20 -1.51 -17.84
N PRO A 242 -1.08 -2.50 -17.53
CA PRO A 242 -0.85 -3.44 -16.45
C PRO A 242 0.43 -4.29 -16.57
N ARG A 243 1.03 -4.38 -17.75
CA ARG A 243 2.36 -5.00 -17.95
C ARG A 243 3.49 -4.20 -17.34
N ASP A 244 3.26 -2.92 -17.09
CA ASP A 244 4.20 -2.00 -16.45
C ASP A 244 4.00 -1.90 -14.93
N PHE A 245 3.10 -2.72 -14.37
CA PHE A 245 2.89 -2.82 -12.94
C PHE A 245 3.80 -3.89 -12.32
N LEU A 246 4.54 -3.50 -11.30
CA LEU A 246 5.50 -4.34 -10.60
C LEU A 246 5.17 -4.42 -9.11
N PHE A 247 5.17 -5.62 -8.58
CA PHE A 247 5.11 -5.87 -7.15
C PHE A 247 6.52 -6.11 -6.62
N VAL A 248 6.91 -5.36 -5.62
CA VAL A 248 8.17 -5.57 -4.90
C VAL A 248 7.83 -6.21 -3.56
N ALA A 249 8.06 -7.52 -3.49
CA ALA A 249 7.77 -8.33 -2.31
C ALA A 249 8.96 -8.35 -1.37
N LEU A 250 8.73 -8.00 -0.08
CA LEU A 250 9.76 -7.89 0.96
C LEU A 250 9.38 -8.75 2.17
N GLU A 251 10.30 -9.62 2.58
CA GLU A 251 10.13 -10.39 3.81
C GLU A 251 10.33 -9.50 5.04
N LYS A 252 9.53 -9.79 6.08
CA LYS A 252 9.57 -9.06 7.37
C LYS A 252 10.61 -9.63 8.34
N GLU A 253 11.18 -10.78 8.03
CA GLU A 253 12.16 -11.48 8.85
C GLU A 253 13.52 -11.53 8.13
N ALA A 254 14.61 -11.52 8.91
CA ALA A 254 15.94 -11.64 8.35
C ALA A 254 16.06 -12.94 7.53
N PRO A 255 16.73 -12.88 6.36
CA PRO A 255 17.56 -11.79 5.83
C PRO A 255 16.79 -10.72 5.01
N TYR A 256 15.49 -10.56 5.18
CA TYR A 256 14.64 -9.54 4.53
C TYR A 256 14.70 -9.65 2.99
N LEU A 257 14.51 -10.85 2.47
CA LEU A 257 14.60 -11.11 1.03
C LEU A 257 13.62 -10.21 0.26
N CYS A 258 14.11 -9.74 -0.88
CA CYS A 258 13.37 -8.88 -1.81
C CYS A 258 13.28 -9.54 -3.17
N ALA A 259 12.09 -9.59 -3.75
CA ALA A 259 11.85 -10.09 -5.10
C ALA A 259 10.86 -9.19 -5.86
N VAL A 260 11.05 -9.07 -7.17
CA VAL A 260 10.20 -8.25 -8.05
C VAL A 260 9.37 -9.15 -8.96
N TYR A 261 8.07 -8.87 -9.05
CA TYR A 261 7.10 -9.65 -9.81
C TYR A 261 6.27 -8.76 -10.73
N GLY A 262 6.06 -9.22 -11.96
CA GLY A 262 5.08 -8.70 -12.89
C GLY A 262 3.94 -9.68 -13.12
N MET A 263 2.95 -9.29 -13.91
CA MET A 263 1.83 -10.14 -14.31
C MET A 263 2.00 -10.65 -15.75
N THR A 264 1.55 -11.88 -16.01
CA THR A 264 1.41 -12.39 -17.37
C THR A 264 0.12 -11.88 -18.00
N ASP A 265 0.03 -11.94 -19.34
CA ASP A 265 -1.16 -11.51 -20.08
C ASP A 265 -2.42 -12.26 -19.64
N GLU A 266 -2.30 -13.56 -19.35
CA GLU A 266 -3.42 -14.38 -18.89
C GLU A 266 -3.94 -13.92 -17.52
N VAL A 267 -3.04 -13.54 -16.61
CA VAL A 267 -3.41 -13.01 -15.29
C VAL A 267 -4.10 -11.67 -15.45
N ILE A 268 -3.56 -10.80 -16.30
CA ILE A 268 -4.15 -9.47 -16.60
C ILE A 268 -5.56 -9.63 -17.17
N GLU A 269 -5.75 -10.54 -18.15
CA GLU A 269 -7.06 -10.79 -18.76
C GLU A 269 -8.11 -11.25 -17.74
N VAL A 270 -7.74 -12.21 -16.88
CA VAL A 270 -8.65 -12.71 -15.84
C VAL A 270 -8.98 -11.62 -14.83
N ALA A 271 -7.97 -10.88 -14.36
CA ALA A 271 -8.16 -9.80 -13.40
C ALA A 271 -9.00 -8.65 -13.97
N SER A 272 -8.82 -8.31 -15.25
CA SER A 272 -9.62 -7.27 -15.94
C SER A 272 -11.09 -7.67 -16.02
N ARG A 273 -11.37 -8.92 -16.38
CA ARG A 273 -12.75 -9.45 -16.41
C ARG A 273 -13.39 -9.43 -15.02
N ASP A 274 -12.65 -9.81 -13.98
CA ASP A 274 -13.15 -9.75 -12.61
C ASP A 274 -13.42 -8.31 -12.14
N TYR A 275 -12.57 -7.37 -12.53
CA TYR A 275 -12.77 -5.95 -12.29
C TYR A 275 -14.02 -5.42 -12.99
N GLU A 276 -14.20 -5.70 -14.28
CA GLU A 276 -15.40 -5.31 -15.04
C GLU A 276 -16.68 -5.85 -14.40
N ASN A 277 -16.69 -7.14 -14.01
CA ASN A 277 -17.82 -7.74 -13.31
C ASN A 277 -18.12 -7.07 -11.96
N ALA A 278 -17.09 -6.66 -11.24
CA ALA A 278 -17.25 -5.92 -9.99
C ALA A 278 -17.86 -4.55 -10.26
N LEU A 279 -17.43 -3.82 -11.30
CA LEU A 279 -18.01 -2.53 -11.68
C LEU A 279 -19.49 -2.65 -12.08
N VAL A 280 -19.85 -3.68 -12.83
CA VAL A 280 -21.25 -3.99 -13.16
C VAL A 280 -22.07 -4.21 -11.88
N SER A 281 -21.55 -5.00 -10.95
CA SER A 281 -22.23 -5.26 -9.66
C SER A 281 -22.41 -3.99 -8.84
N ILE A 282 -21.40 -3.12 -8.82
CA ILE A 282 -21.45 -1.82 -8.15
C ILE A 282 -22.48 -0.91 -8.83
N ALA A 283 -22.47 -0.80 -10.16
CA ALA A 283 -23.41 0.02 -10.92
C ALA A 283 -24.87 -0.39 -10.65
N ARG A 284 -25.15 -1.69 -10.61
CA ARG A 284 -26.46 -2.24 -10.27
C ARG A 284 -26.89 -1.86 -8.85
N TYR A 285 -25.99 -1.96 -7.90
CA TYR A 285 -26.24 -1.60 -6.51
C TYR A 285 -26.52 -0.09 -6.35
N GLU A 286 -25.68 0.76 -6.96
CA GLU A 286 -25.82 2.23 -6.87
C GLU A 286 -27.11 2.74 -7.55
N ASN A 287 -27.62 2.03 -8.57
CA ASN A 287 -28.88 2.35 -9.22
C ASN A 287 -30.09 1.63 -8.62
N GLU A 288 -29.97 1.08 -7.42
CA GLU A 288 -31.05 0.37 -6.69
C GLU A 288 -31.63 -0.85 -7.45
N MET A 289 -30.90 -1.36 -8.45
CA MET A 289 -31.32 -2.55 -9.22
C MET A 289 -31.02 -3.85 -8.48
N ASP A 290 -30.16 -3.80 -7.46
CA ASP A 290 -29.69 -4.95 -6.69
C ASP A 290 -29.45 -4.52 -5.23
N GLU A 291 -29.68 -5.45 -4.30
CA GLU A 291 -29.35 -5.22 -2.89
C GLU A 291 -27.85 -5.37 -2.57
N GLY A 292 -27.00 -5.68 -3.57
CA GLY A 292 -25.55 -5.83 -3.43
C GLY A 292 -25.11 -7.04 -2.61
N GLY A 293 -26.03 -7.99 -2.38
CA GLY A 293 -25.80 -9.22 -1.63
C GLY A 293 -25.32 -10.38 -2.53
N LEU A 294 -25.33 -11.58 -1.97
CA LEU A 294 -25.20 -12.82 -2.75
C LEU A 294 -26.54 -13.14 -3.43
N THR A 295 -26.49 -14.02 -4.42
CA THR A 295 -27.73 -14.47 -5.09
C THR A 295 -28.78 -14.96 -4.09
N LYS A 296 -30.06 -14.68 -4.40
CA LYS A 296 -31.20 -15.20 -3.62
C LYS A 296 -31.57 -16.62 -4.06
N ASP A 297 -31.07 -17.06 -5.21
CA ASP A 297 -31.32 -18.36 -5.75
C ASP A 297 -30.37 -19.43 -5.18
N ILE A 298 -30.82 -20.68 -5.19
CA ILE A 298 -29.95 -21.81 -4.83
C ILE A 298 -28.91 -21.98 -5.92
N VAL A 299 -27.61 -21.87 -5.55
CA VAL A 299 -26.50 -22.16 -6.41
C VAL A 299 -26.04 -23.59 -6.15
N TRP A 300 -26.22 -24.48 -7.13
CA TRP A 300 -25.75 -25.86 -7.07
C TRP A 300 -24.26 -25.93 -7.44
N ILE A 301 -23.42 -26.45 -6.55
CA ILE A 301 -21.96 -26.56 -6.70
C ILE A 301 -21.55 -28.03 -6.82
#